data_11b799446866663f58f5bc6edd1e7d42
#
_entry.id   11b799446866663f58f5bc6edd1e7d42
#
_cell.length_a   1.000
_cell.length_b   1.000
_cell.length_c   1.000
_cell.angle_alpha   90.00
_cell.angle_beta   90.00
_cell.angle_gamma   90.00
#
_symmetry.space_group_name_H-M   'P 1'
#
loop_
_entity.id
_entity.type
_entity.pdbx_description
1 polymer ?
#
loop_
_entity_poly.entity_id
_entity_poly.type
_entity_poly.pdbx_seq_one_letter_code
_entity_poly.pdbx_strand_id
1 'polypeptide(L)'
;MINIYTDGASSGNPGPGGFGVILHSGKHYKEISEGYRKTTNNRMELMAVITGLESIKNPGQVIMIYSDSKYIIDAVEKKWVFNWVRTNFKDKKNKDLWLRFLEVYKKHQIQFTWVKGHNGHPENERCDELAVQASKQMNLLIDIYFEKEELKLNL
;
A
#
# COMPACT_ATOMS: atom_id res chain seq x y z
N MET A 1 13.65 15.51 3.79
CA MET A 1 13.14 14.29 3.12
C MET A 1 12.27 13.50 4.10
N ILE A 2 11.16 13.01 3.61
CA ILE A 2 10.27 12.14 4.38
C ILE A 2 10.52 10.70 3.96
N ASN A 3 10.77 9.83 4.93
CA ASN A 3 10.90 8.39 4.68
C ASN A 3 9.60 7.70 5.08
N ILE A 4 9.07 6.88 4.16
CA ILE A 4 7.87 6.08 4.41
C ILE A 4 8.27 4.62 4.25
N TYR A 5 7.98 3.82 5.28
CA TYR A 5 8.20 2.38 5.27
C TYR A 5 6.83 1.72 5.25
N THR A 6 6.67 0.69 4.43
CA THR A 6 5.35 0.07 4.21
C THR A 6 5.46 -1.44 4.18
N ASP A 7 4.40 -2.09 4.63
CA ASP A 7 4.22 -3.53 4.43
C ASP A 7 2.74 -3.87 4.44
N GLY A 8 2.38 -4.92 3.73
CA GLY A 8 1.04 -5.44 3.68
C GLY A 8 1.05 -6.95 3.69
N ALA A 9 0.03 -7.55 4.28
CA ALA A 9 -0.06 -9.00 4.41
C ALA A 9 -1.52 -9.45 4.36
N SER A 10 -1.74 -10.67 3.89
CA SER A 10 -3.03 -11.34 4.04
C SER A 10 -2.82 -12.79 4.42
N SER A 11 -3.73 -13.30 5.24
CA SER A 11 -3.76 -14.71 5.63
C SER A 11 -4.67 -15.44 4.66
N GLY A 12 -4.07 -16.08 3.64
CA GLY A 12 -4.77 -16.48 2.43
C GLY A 12 -4.85 -15.32 1.45
N ASN A 13 -5.07 -15.61 0.20
CA ASN A 13 -5.08 -14.58 -0.85
C ASN A 13 -6.19 -14.87 -1.85
N PRO A 14 -7.47 -14.47 -1.56
CA PRO A 14 -7.88 -13.53 -0.51
C PRO A 14 -8.05 -14.12 0.88
N GLY A 15 -8.07 -13.23 1.87
CA GLY A 15 -8.30 -13.56 3.27
C GLY A 15 -8.21 -12.33 4.14
N PRO A 16 -8.26 -12.49 5.48
CA PRO A 16 -8.03 -11.37 6.38
C PRO A 16 -6.65 -10.79 6.16
N GLY A 17 -6.57 -9.47 6.07
CA GLY A 17 -5.31 -8.80 5.80
C GLY A 17 -5.15 -7.51 6.58
N GLY A 18 -3.96 -6.94 6.50
CA GLY A 18 -3.66 -5.69 7.13
C GLY A 18 -2.45 -5.02 6.50
N PHE A 19 -2.25 -3.76 6.83
CA PHE A 19 -1.06 -3.04 6.40
C PHE A 19 -0.46 -2.26 7.57
N GLY A 20 0.83 -1.98 7.46
CA GLY A 20 1.56 -1.16 8.40
C GLY A 20 2.39 -0.12 7.68
N VAL A 21 2.45 1.07 8.25
CA VAL A 21 3.17 2.22 7.70
C VAL A 21 3.94 2.91 8.82
N ILE A 22 5.17 3.29 8.53
CA ILE A 22 5.94 4.18 9.38
C ILE A 22 6.32 5.40 8.56
N LEU A 23 6.02 6.59 9.08
CA LEU A 23 6.51 7.85 8.52
C LEU A 23 7.57 8.41 9.46
N HIS A 24 8.71 8.75 8.90
CA HIS A 24 9.83 9.29 9.68
C HIS A 24 10.45 10.47 8.96
N SER A 25 10.53 11.61 9.64
CA SER A 25 11.16 12.82 9.11
C SER A 25 11.75 13.61 10.29
N GLY A 26 13.06 13.64 10.41
CA GLY A 26 13.73 14.31 11.51
C GLY A 26 13.32 13.70 12.85
N LYS A 27 12.67 14.52 13.68
CA LYS A 27 12.16 14.08 15.00
C LYS A 27 10.74 13.53 14.94
N HIS A 28 10.08 13.61 13.78
CA HIS A 28 8.70 13.14 13.64
C HIS A 28 8.68 11.66 13.28
N TYR A 29 7.88 10.92 14.01
CA TYR A 29 7.70 9.48 13.81
C TYR A 29 6.23 9.15 14.01
N LYS A 30 5.65 8.43 13.05
CA LYS A 30 4.24 8.06 13.12
C LYS A 30 4.05 6.65 12.57
N GLU A 31 3.25 5.86 13.28
CA GLU A 31 2.84 4.53 12.82
C GLU A 31 1.35 4.56 12.45
N ILE A 32 0.99 3.91 11.35
CA ILE A 32 -0.39 3.74 10.92
C ILE A 32 -0.59 2.28 10.54
N SER A 33 -1.71 1.70 10.96
CA SER A 33 -2.08 0.35 10.57
C SER A 33 -3.60 0.21 10.50
N GLU A 34 -4.06 -0.69 9.63
CA GLU A 34 -5.47 -1.03 9.47
C GLU A 34 -5.59 -2.49 9.08
N GLY A 35 -6.68 -3.13 9.50
CA GLY A 35 -6.98 -4.51 9.17
C GLY A 35 -8.30 -4.65 8.44
N TYR A 36 -8.36 -5.59 7.51
CA TYR A 36 -9.51 -5.85 6.64
C TYR A 36 -9.93 -7.30 6.73
N ARG A 37 -11.23 -7.56 6.73
CA ARG A 37 -11.76 -8.93 6.91
C ARG A 37 -11.48 -9.84 5.70
N LYS A 38 -11.42 -9.27 4.49
CA LYS A 38 -11.15 -10.02 3.26
C LYS A 38 -10.54 -9.10 2.21
N THR A 39 -9.32 -9.39 1.83
CA THR A 39 -8.56 -8.58 0.87
C THR A 39 -7.41 -9.43 0.30
N THR A 40 -6.47 -8.80 -0.40
CA THR A 40 -5.32 -9.47 -0.99
C THR A 40 -4.02 -8.82 -0.54
N ASN A 41 -2.91 -9.55 -0.67
CA ASN A 41 -1.57 -9.01 -0.41
C ASN A 41 -1.32 -7.72 -1.19
N ASN A 42 -1.57 -7.74 -2.51
CA ASN A 42 -1.28 -6.57 -3.34
C ASN A 42 -2.12 -5.35 -2.94
N ARG A 43 -3.38 -5.56 -2.55
CA ARG A 43 -4.20 -4.46 -2.09
C ARG A 43 -3.66 -3.87 -0.78
N MET A 44 -3.22 -4.72 0.14
CA MET A 44 -2.68 -4.26 1.42
C MET A 44 -1.34 -3.53 1.24
N GLU A 45 -0.48 -4.04 0.37
CA GLU A 45 0.77 -3.37 0.01
C GLU A 45 0.50 -1.97 -0.57
N LEU A 46 -0.44 -1.88 -1.50
CA LEU A 46 -0.79 -0.62 -2.15
C LEU A 46 -1.49 0.33 -1.18
N MET A 47 -2.38 -0.16 -0.32
CA MET A 47 -3.04 0.65 0.71
C MET A 47 -2.04 1.25 1.69
N ALA A 48 -0.99 0.50 2.04
CA ALA A 48 0.07 1.03 2.91
C ALA A 48 0.73 2.26 2.29
N VAL A 49 1.11 2.16 1.03
CA VAL A 49 1.73 3.28 0.30
C VAL A 49 0.78 4.47 0.22
N ILE A 50 -0.46 4.23 -0.19
CA ILE A 50 -1.47 5.29 -0.32
C ILE A 50 -1.71 5.99 1.01
N THR A 51 -1.92 5.22 2.07
CA THR A 51 -2.22 5.77 3.40
C THR A 51 -1.05 6.62 3.91
N GLY A 52 0.18 6.13 3.72
CA GLY A 52 1.36 6.90 4.09
C GLY A 52 1.43 8.23 3.37
N LEU A 53 1.24 8.21 2.06
CA LEU A 53 1.27 9.43 1.25
C LEU A 53 0.13 10.38 1.60
N GLU A 54 -1.08 9.86 1.78
CA GLU A 54 -2.26 10.69 2.11
C GLU A 54 -2.16 11.35 3.49
N SER A 55 -1.36 10.79 4.38
CA SER A 55 -1.18 11.38 5.72
C SER A 55 -0.29 12.62 5.72
N ILE A 56 0.39 12.90 4.61
CA ILE A 56 1.25 14.07 4.46
C ILE A 56 0.39 15.25 4.02
N LYS A 57 0.32 16.29 4.86
CA LYS A 57 -0.59 17.42 4.65
C LYS A 57 -0.09 18.42 3.61
N ASN A 58 1.23 18.69 3.59
CA ASN A 58 1.79 19.72 2.73
C ASN A 58 2.26 19.13 1.41
N PRO A 59 1.83 19.68 0.26
CA PRO A 59 2.30 19.20 -1.04
C PRO A 59 3.76 19.55 -1.29
N GLY A 60 4.33 19.01 -2.36
CA GLY A 60 5.68 19.35 -2.81
C GLY A 60 6.79 18.76 -1.96
N GLN A 61 6.54 17.67 -1.26
CA GLN A 61 7.55 17.02 -0.43
C GLN A 61 8.42 16.07 -1.24
N VAL A 62 9.66 15.89 -0.80
CA VAL A 62 10.56 14.86 -1.33
C VAL A 62 10.42 13.64 -0.44
N ILE A 63 9.99 12.51 -1.03
CA ILE A 63 9.60 11.33 -0.29
C ILE A 63 10.34 10.10 -0.82
N MET A 64 10.91 9.32 0.08
CA MET A 64 11.45 8.00 -0.22
C MET A 64 10.53 6.95 0.37
N ILE A 65 10.04 6.02 -0.44
CA ILE A 65 9.20 4.91 0.02
C ILE A 65 10.00 3.62 -0.04
N TYR A 66 10.03 2.92 1.10
CA TYR A 66 10.70 1.62 1.24
C TYR A 66 9.63 0.54 1.24
N SER A 67 9.70 -0.35 0.27
CA SER A 67 8.72 -1.42 0.08
C SER A 67 9.39 -2.69 -0.44
N ASP A 68 8.86 -3.85 -0.04
CA ASP A 68 9.29 -5.13 -0.60
C ASP A 68 8.40 -5.57 -1.76
N SER A 69 7.41 -4.79 -2.13
CA SER A 69 6.45 -5.13 -3.19
C SER A 69 7.00 -4.80 -4.57
N LYS A 70 7.45 -5.83 -5.28
CA LYS A 70 7.83 -5.69 -6.69
C LYS A 70 6.66 -5.26 -7.56
N TYR A 71 5.46 -5.71 -7.22
CA TYR A 71 4.24 -5.32 -7.92
C TYR A 71 4.09 -3.80 -7.99
N ILE A 72 4.23 -3.12 -6.85
CA ILE A 72 4.06 -1.67 -6.80
C ILE A 72 5.22 -0.95 -7.49
N ILE A 73 6.45 -1.33 -7.12
CA ILE A 73 7.64 -0.65 -7.62
C ILE A 73 7.73 -0.75 -9.14
N ASP A 74 7.53 -1.94 -9.69
CA ASP A 74 7.59 -2.15 -11.14
C ASP A 74 6.47 -1.40 -11.86
N ALA A 75 5.26 -1.40 -11.30
CA ALA A 75 4.14 -0.70 -11.92
C ALA A 75 4.40 0.79 -12.07
N VAL A 76 5.08 1.39 -11.08
CA VAL A 76 5.38 2.81 -11.10
C VAL A 76 6.66 3.11 -11.89
N GLU A 77 7.76 2.44 -11.55
CA GLU A 77 9.07 2.75 -12.14
C GLU A 77 9.18 2.35 -13.61
N LYS A 78 8.55 1.25 -14.00
CA LYS A 78 8.50 0.82 -15.40
C LYS A 78 7.36 1.49 -16.18
N LYS A 79 6.65 2.43 -15.55
CA LYS A 79 5.59 3.21 -16.17
C LYS A 79 4.35 2.39 -16.56
N TRP A 80 4.20 1.18 -16.06
CA TRP A 80 3.08 0.30 -16.39
C TRP A 80 1.73 0.90 -16.00
N VAL A 81 1.64 1.48 -14.80
CA VAL A 81 0.38 2.03 -14.31
C VAL A 81 -0.11 3.18 -15.18
N PHE A 82 0.80 3.96 -15.76
CA PHE A 82 0.43 5.08 -16.64
C PHE A 82 -0.15 4.58 -17.98
N ASN A 83 0.30 3.42 -18.45
CA ASN A 83 -0.29 2.76 -19.61
C ASN A 83 -1.66 2.15 -19.26
N TRP A 84 -1.82 1.61 -18.06
CA TRP A 84 -3.11 1.06 -17.63
C TRP A 84 -4.21 2.12 -17.59
N VAL A 85 -3.87 3.36 -17.25
CA VAL A 85 -4.81 4.48 -17.28
C VAL A 85 -5.38 4.67 -18.69
N ARG A 86 -4.54 4.59 -19.72
CA ARG A 86 -4.97 4.76 -21.12
C ARG A 86 -6.01 3.72 -21.55
N THR A 87 -5.91 2.50 -21.03
CA THR A 87 -6.81 1.41 -21.36
C THR A 87 -7.92 1.23 -20.33
N ASN A 88 -8.09 2.22 -19.44
CA ASN A 88 -9.05 2.18 -18.35
C ASN A 88 -8.92 0.91 -17.51
N PHE A 89 -7.66 0.49 -17.28
CA PHE A 89 -7.32 -0.69 -16.48
C PHE A 89 -7.92 -1.98 -17.02
N LYS A 90 -8.09 -2.08 -18.33
CA LYS A 90 -8.60 -3.29 -18.97
C LYS A 90 -7.74 -4.49 -18.58
N ASP A 91 -8.39 -5.55 -18.06
CA ASP A 91 -7.74 -6.78 -17.59
C ASP A 91 -6.70 -6.54 -16.47
N LYS A 92 -6.83 -5.42 -15.75
CA LYS A 92 -5.97 -5.10 -14.61
C LYS A 92 -6.79 -4.98 -13.34
N LYS A 93 -6.21 -5.44 -12.25
CA LYS A 93 -6.83 -5.40 -10.91
C LYS A 93 -6.48 -4.10 -10.18
N ASN A 94 -7.22 -3.83 -9.13
CA ASN A 94 -6.92 -2.77 -8.17
C ASN A 94 -7.02 -1.36 -8.77
N LYS A 95 -7.91 -1.19 -9.75
CA LYS A 95 -8.15 0.10 -10.39
C LYS A 95 -8.44 1.21 -9.38
N ASP A 96 -9.30 0.94 -8.39
CA ASP A 96 -9.69 1.90 -7.37
C ASP A 96 -8.47 2.44 -6.62
N LEU A 97 -7.59 1.54 -6.19
CA LEU A 97 -6.41 1.92 -5.42
C LEU A 97 -5.38 2.62 -6.29
N TRP A 98 -5.19 2.16 -7.53
CA TRP A 98 -4.25 2.82 -8.44
C TRP A 98 -4.67 4.24 -8.79
N LEU A 99 -5.96 4.48 -8.99
CA LEU A 99 -6.47 5.83 -9.23
C LEU A 99 -6.24 6.72 -8.02
N ARG A 100 -6.48 6.20 -6.83
CA ARG A 100 -6.24 6.91 -5.58
C ARG A 100 -4.74 7.20 -5.38
N PHE A 101 -3.89 6.22 -5.70
CA PHE A 101 -2.44 6.40 -5.65
C PHE A 101 -1.99 7.53 -6.59
N LEU A 102 -2.47 7.54 -7.82
CA LEU A 102 -2.06 8.55 -8.81
C LEU A 102 -2.46 9.96 -8.39
N GLU A 103 -3.59 10.12 -7.70
CA GLU A 103 -4.00 11.44 -7.18
C GLU A 103 -3.00 11.99 -6.16
N VAL A 104 -2.45 11.15 -5.30
CA VAL A 104 -1.49 11.60 -4.30
C VAL A 104 -0.06 11.62 -4.86
N TYR A 105 0.25 10.75 -5.81
CA TYR A 105 1.56 10.66 -6.43
C TYR A 105 1.98 11.97 -7.10
N LYS A 106 1.06 12.63 -7.79
CA LYS A 106 1.35 13.87 -8.52
C LYS A 106 1.65 15.06 -7.61
N LYS A 107 1.37 14.96 -6.32
CA LYS A 107 1.56 16.06 -5.37
C LYS A 107 2.97 16.18 -4.82
N HIS A 108 3.82 15.17 -5.02
CA HIS A 108 5.13 15.10 -4.39
C HIS A 108 6.18 14.58 -5.36
N GLN A 109 7.45 14.67 -4.92
CA GLN A 109 8.57 14.00 -5.60
C GLN A 109 8.84 12.69 -4.89
N ILE A 110 8.44 11.58 -5.51
CA ILE A 110 8.43 10.26 -4.88
C ILE A 110 9.44 9.35 -5.56
N GLN A 111 10.27 8.71 -4.74
CA GLN A 111 11.18 7.66 -5.16
C GLN A 111 10.91 6.41 -4.34
N PHE A 112 11.17 5.25 -4.94
CA PHE A 112 11.05 3.97 -4.26
C PHE A 112 12.41 3.33 -4.04
N THR A 113 12.56 2.68 -2.90
CA THR A 113 13.68 1.78 -2.63
C THR A 113 13.09 0.40 -2.35
N TRP A 114 13.50 -0.59 -3.14
CA TRP A 114 13.10 -1.97 -2.90
C TRP A 114 13.88 -2.52 -1.72
N VAL A 115 13.15 -3.08 -0.76
CA VAL A 115 13.71 -3.73 0.41
C VAL A 115 13.43 -5.22 0.26
N LYS A 116 14.47 -6.03 0.24
CA LYS A 116 14.30 -7.49 0.22
C LYS A 116 13.63 -7.90 1.54
N GLY A 117 12.49 -8.61 1.43
CA GLY A 117 11.67 -8.95 2.59
C GLY A 117 12.46 -9.65 3.69
N HIS A 118 12.19 -9.26 4.94
CA HIS A 118 12.76 -9.86 6.17
C HIS A 118 14.28 -9.85 6.22
N ASN A 119 14.93 -8.85 5.64
CA ASN A 119 16.38 -8.78 5.55
C ASN A 119 17.00 -7.78 6.53
N GLY A 120 16.55 -7.78 7.79
CA GLY A 120 17.16 -6.99 8.85
C GLY A 120 16.90 -5.49 8.78
N HIS A 121 15.83 -5.06 8.13
CA HIS A 121 15.42 -3.66 8.05
C HIS A 121 14.45 -3.37 9.20
N PRO A 122 14.87 -2.68 10.29
CA PRO A 122 14.04 -2.57 11.49
C PRO A 122 12.66 -1.95 11.24
N GLU A 123 12.60 -0.88 10.44
CA GLU A 123 11.34 -0.20 10.16
C GLU A 123 10.39 -1.08 9.33
N ASN A 124 10.92 -1.82 8.36
CA ASN A 124 10.10 -2.72 7.55
C ASN A 124 9.64 -3.94 8.35
N GLU A 125 10.47 -4.43 9.26
CA GLU A 125 10.05 -5.48 10.20
C GLU A 125 8.94 -4.99 11.11
N ARG A 126 9.04 -3.74 11.58
CA ARG A 126 7.97 -3.14 12.39
C ARG A 126 6.68 -2.99 11.59
N CYS A 127 6.76 -2.61 10.30
CA CYS A 127 5.60 -2.54 9.43
C CYS A 127 4.94 -3.91 9.26
N ASP A 128 5.74 -4.98 9.14
CA ASP A 128 5.22 -6.33 9.08
C ASP A 128 4.45 -6.68 10.36
N GLU A 129 5.03 -6.39 11.53
CA GLU A 129 4.33 -6.61 12.82
C GLU A 129 3.00 -5.86 12.85
N LEU A 130 2.99 -4.59 12.46
CA LEU A 130 1.79 -3.77 12.44
C LEU A 130 0.73 -4.37 11.51
N ALA A 131 1.15 -4.83 10.33
CA ALA A 131 0.24 -5.43 9.34
C ALA A 131 -0.39 -6.72 9.88
N VAL A 132 0.42 -7.60 10.47
CA VAL A 132 -0.06 -8.88 10.99
C VAL A 132 -0.99 -8.66 12.18
N GLN A 133 -0.61 -7.78 13.11
CA GLN A 133 -1.44 -7.46 14.27
C GLN A 133 -2.78 -6.86 13.84
N ALA A 134 -2.76 -5.95 12.88
CA ALA A 134 -3.99 -5.32 12.37
C ALA A 134 -4.92 -6.37 11.74
N SER A 135 -4.37 -7.34 11.02
CA SER A 135 -5.17 -8.40 10.37
C SER A 135 -5.88 -9.32 11.37
N LYS A 136 -5.42 -9.34 12.61
CA LYS A 136 -5.96 -10.21 13.67
C LYS A 136 -6.87 -9.49 14.65
N GLN A 137 -7.16 -8.21 14.41
CA GLN A 137 -8.04 -7.43 15.28
C GLN A 137 -9.49 -7.92 15.21
N MET A 138 -10.27 -7.62 16.25
CA MET A 138 -11.68 -8.04 16.31
C MET A 138 -12.57 -7.26 15.35
N ASN A 139 -12.27 -5.96 15.14
CA ASN A 139 -13.10 -5.07 14.33
C ASN A 139 -12.41 -4.75 13.01
N LEU A 140 -12.44 -5.72 12.09
CA LEU A 140 -11.85 -5.55 10.77
C LEU A 140 -12.74 -4.71 9.87
N LEU A 141 -12.11 -3.90 9.03
CA LEU A 141 -12.79 -3.11 8.02
C LEU A 141 -13.23 -3.98 6.86
N ILE A 142 -14.09 -3.44 6.02
CA ILE A 142 -14.55 -4.09 4.80
C ILE A 142 -13.84 -3.45 3.62
N ASP A 143 -13.17 -4.26 2.81
CA ASP A 143 -12.62 -3.82 1.54
C ASP A 143 -13.76 -3.84 0.51
N ILE A 144 -14.50 -2.74 0.47
CA ILE A 144 -15.77 -2.65 -0.24
C ILE A 144 -15.61 -2.93 -1.74
N TYR A 145 -14.65 -2.29 -2.37
CA TYR A 145 -14.41 -2.47 -3.79
C TYR A 145 -14.04 -3.93 -4.11
N PHE A 146 -13.13 -4.50 -3.33
CA PHE A 146 -12.69 -5.88 -3.56
C PHE A 146 -13.85 -6.87 -3.42
N GLU A 147 -14.65 -6.74 -2.36
CA GLU A 147 -15.75 -7.68 -2.13
C GLU A 147 -16.84 -7.54 -3.18
N LYS A 148 -17.09 -6.33 -3.68
CA LYS A 148 -18.03 -6.12 -4.80
C LYS A 148 -17.54 -6.74 -6.10
N GLU A 149 -16.26 -6.58 -6.41
CA GLU A 149 -15.67 -7.16 -7.62
C GLU A 149 -15.70 -8.70 -7.55
N GLU A 150 -15.46 -9.26 -6.37
CA GLU A 150 -15.55 -10.70 -6.14
C GLU A 150 -16.95 -11.24 -6.40
N LEU A 151 -18.00 -10.52 -5.95
CA LEU A 151 -19.37 -10.89 -6.20
C LEU A 151 -19.71 -10.88 -7.68
N LYS A 152 -19.21 -9.91 -8.44
CA LYS A 152 -19.42 -9.84 -9.89
C LYS A 152 -18.84 -11.06 -10.61
N LEU A 153 -17.68 -11.55 -10.16
CA LEU A 153 -17.04 -12.73 -10.77
C LEU A 153 -17.83 -14.01 -10.53
N ASN A 154 -18.63 -14.05 -9.47
CA ASN A 154 -19.43 -15.22 -9.09
C ASN A 154 -20.84 -15.22 -9.69
N LEU A 155 -21.21 -14.20 -10.43
CA LEU A 155 -22.46 -14.09 -11.16
C LEU A 155 -22.29 -14.53 -12.61
#